data_d629db62c0e88e3e3656c66dfb5043c8
#
_entry.id   d629db62c0e88e3e3656c66dfb5043c8
#
_cell.length_a   1.000
_cell.length_b   1.000
_cell.length_c   1.000
_cell.angle_alpha   90.00
_cell.angle_beta   90.00
_cell.angle_gamma   90.00
#
_symmetry.space_group_name_H-M   'P 1'
#
loop_
_entity.id
_entity.type
_entity.pdbx_description
1 polymer ?
#
loop_
_entity_poly.entity_id
_entity_poly.type
_entity_poly.pdbx_seq_one_letter_code
_entity_poly.pdbx_strand_id
1 'polypeptide(L)'
;MLKSGNHPSKILTTEKWLDKNEDLYQKIEQSLLNVVSEEVLASVVSTKNPDGVAALVEISSIPNFDFNNIEDDFILVLDRIQDPGNMGNLFRTALAAGVNKILLAGGAHPLGQKVLRASSGSVFHLPFKRFDGGEEEMINSLLSSLDQFSKNGFQIISTSSHNKNLNKPQKPYWEIDWSKPTALIL
;
A
#
# COMPACT_ATOMS: atom_id res chain seq x y z
N MET A 1 -4.30 -0.44 11.33
CA MET A 1 -3.32 0.49 11.90
C MET A 1 -2.79 -0.02 13.24
N LEU A 2 -3.51 -0.01 14.36
CA LEU A 2 -2.98 -0.52 15.64
C LEU A 2 -2.47 -1.98 15.56
N LYS A 3 -3.11 -2.84 14.80
CA LYS A 3 -2.69 -4.24 14.59
C LYS A 3 -1.45 -4.40 13.70
N SER A 4 -1.07 -3.38 12.93
CA SER A 4 0.12 -3.39 12.08
C SER A 4 1.37 -2.86 12.76
N GLY A 5 1.30 -2.50 14.04
CA GLY A 5 2.40 -1.86 14.76
C GLY A 5 2.60 -0.38 14.43
N ASN A 6 1.78 0.19 13.54
CA ASN A 6 1.80 1.62 13.25
C ASN A 6 1.00 2.36 14.31
N HIS A 7 1.67 3.16 15.12
CA HIS A 7 1.03 3.94 16.16
C HIS A 7 0.71 5.35 15.66
N PRO A 8 -0.54 5.82 15.83
CA PRO A 8 -0.87 7.20 15.53
C PRO A 8 -0.15 8.14 16.51
N SER A 9 0.28 9.31 16.01
CA SER A 9 0.82 10.38 16.86
C SER A 9 -0.28 11.20 17.52
N LYS A 10 -1.48 11.23 16.92
CA LYS A 10 -2.67 11.87 17.45
C LYS A 10 -3.94 11.18 16.97
N ILE A 11 -4.96 11.18 17.81
CA ILE A 11 -6.31 10.71 17.45
C ILE A 11 -7.30 11.80 17.82
N LEU A 12 -8.09 12.23 16.84
CA LEU A 12 -9.25 13.09 17.05
C LEU A 12 -10.49 12.21 17.07
N THR A 13 -11.34 12.39 18.05
CA THR A 13 -12.56 11.58 18.18
C THR A 13 -13.71 12.41 18.71
N THR A 14 -14.95 11.99 18.41
CA THR A 14 -16.16 12.56 18.99
C THR A 14 -16.59 11.76 20.23
N GLU A 15 -17.30 12.37 21.16
CA GLU A 15 -17.88 11.67 22.33
C GLU A 15 -18.74 10.48 21.86
N LYS A 16 -19.58 10.69 20.87
CA LYS A 16 -20.45 9.66 20.29
C LYS A 16 -19.68 8.44 19.75
N TRP A 17 -18.47 8.64 19.24
CA TRP A 17 -17.62 7.53 18.80
C TRP A 17 -17.04 6.78 20.01
N LEU A 18 -16.61 7.48 21.04
CA LEU A 18 -16.09 6.88 22.27
C LEU A 18 -17.13 5.97 22.92
N ASP A 19 -18.36 6.46 23.06
CA ASP A 19 -19.49 5.70 23.63
C ASP A 19 -19.77 4.39 22.87
N LYS A 20 -19.60 4.42 21.55
CA LYS A 20 -19.85 3.25 20.69
C LYS A 20 -18.69 2.27 20.63
N ASN A 21 -17.48 2.70 20.99
CA ASN A 21 -16.25 1.94 20.77
C ASN A 21 -15.42 1.83 22.07
N GLU A 22 -16.08 1.60 23.19
CA GLU A 22 -15.45 1.55 24.52
C GLU A 22 -14.29 0.54 24.57
N ASP A 23 -14.44 -0.65 23.97
CA ASP A 23 -13.40 -1.68 23.89
C ASP A 23 -12.14 -1.22 23.14
N LEU A 24 -12.29 -0.36 22.12
CA LEU A 24 -11.18 0.23 21.39
C LEU A 24 -10.57 1.39 22.17
N TYR A 25 -11.40 2.22 22.80
CA TYR A 25 -10.98 3.34 23.63
C TYR A 25 -10.04 2.90 24.75
N GLN A 26 -10.36 1.81 25.45
CA GLN A 26 -9.53 1.26 26.53
C GLN A 26 -8.14 0.77 26.06
N LYS A 27 -7.98 0.49 24.76
CA LYS A 27 -6.70 0.03 24.15
C LYS A 27 -5.85 1.15 23.60
N ILE A 28 -6.37 2.38 23.59
CA ILE A 28 -5.69 3.56 23.07
C ILE A 28 -5.06 4.32 24.22
N GLU A 29 -3.82 4.73 24.05
CA GLU A 29 -3.14 5.59 25.00
C GLU A 29 -3.87 6.93 25.11
N GLN A 30 -4.29 7.30 26.31
CA GLN A 30 -5.11 8.47 26.59
C GLN A 30 -4.44 9.79 26.14
N SER A 31 -3.11 9.86 26.22
CA SER A 31 -2.32 11.02 25.81
C SER A 31 -2.45 11.37 24.32
N LEU A 32 -2.82 10.38 23.49
CA LEU A 32 -3.00 10.54 22.04
C LEU A 32 -4.41 11.02 21.68
N LEU A 33 -5.37 10.89 22.59
CA LEU A 33 -6.78 11.20 22.34
C LEU A 33 -7.10 12.68 22.54
N ASN A 34 -7.80 13.23 21.56
CA ASN A 34 -8.36 14.58 21.62
C ASN A 34 -9.84 14.50 21.25
N VAL A 35 -10.70 14.74 22.22
CA VAL A 35 -12.15 14.78 22.00
C VAL A 35 -12.51 16.12 21.37
N VAL A 36 -13.21 16.08 20.25
CA VAL A 36 -13.60 17.24 19.44
C VAL A 36 -15.08 17.16 19.05
N SER A 37 -15.67 18.29 18.67
CA SER A 37 -17.03 18.27 18.11
C SER A 37 -17.08 17.64 16.71
N GLU A 38 -18.28 17.22 16.28
CA GLU A 38 -18.49 16.69 14.93
C GLU A 38 -18.10 17.70 13.84
N GLU A 39 -18.35 19.01 14.07
CA GLU A 39 -17.99 20.09 13.16
C GLU A 39 -16.47 20.24 13.03
N VAL A 40 -15.74 20.17 14.13
CA VAL A 40 -14.27 20.24 14.15
C VAL A 40 -13.70 19.03 13.43
N LEU A 41 -14.21 17.83 13.72
CA LEU A 41 -13.75 16.62 13.02
C LEU A 41 -14.01 16.72 11.51
N ALA A 42 -15.20 17.15 11.11
CA ALA A 42 -15.58 17.33 9.71
C ALA A 42 -14.70 18.36 8.97
N SER A 43 -14.18 19.37 9.68
CA SER A 43 -13.31 20.40 9.10
C SER A 43 -11.90 19.89 8.76
N VAL A 44 -11.41 18.85 9.44
CA VAL A 44 -10.04 18.31 9.27
C VAL A 44 -9.98 17.06 8.40
N VAL A 45 -11.13 16.41 8.13
CA VAL A 45 -11.18 15.23 7.26
C VAL A 45 -11.81 15.56 5.92
N SER A 46 -11.40 14.90 4.85
CA SER A 46 -11.95 15.11 3.50
C SER A 46 -13.20 14.27 3.19
N THR A 47 -13.63 13.45 4.12
CA THR A 47 -14.84 12.61 3.93
C THR A 47 -16.10 13.41 4.25
N LYS A 48 -17.13 13.25 3.43
CA LYS A 48 -18.42 13.95 3.65
C LYS A 48 -19.15 13.49 4.92
N ASN A 49 -19.00 12.23 5.28
CA ASN A 49 -19.62 11.63 6.46
C ASN A 49 -18.51 10.93 7.27
N PRO A 50 -17.85 11.66 8.20
CA PRO A 50 -16.83 11.05 9.05
C PRO A 50 -17.44 10.07 10.06
N ASP A 51 -16.75 8.96 10.30
CA ASP A 51 -17.18 7.93 11.26
C ASP A 51 -16.99 8.33 12.74
N GLY A 52 -16.64 9.57 13.02
CA GLY A 52 -16.42 10.08 14.37
C GLY A 52 -14.99 9.92 14.89
N VAL A 53 -14.06 9.46 14.06
CA VAL A 53 -12.63 9.32 14.43
C VAL A 53 -11.71 9.65 13.26
N ALA A 54 -10.60 10.29 13.56
CA ALA A 54 -9.48 10.49 12.62
C ALA A 54 -8.15 10.29 13.35
N ALA A 55 -7.14 9.81 12.64
CA ALA A 55 -5.82 9.58 13.21
C ALA A 55 -4.73 10.24 12.34
N LEU A 56 -3.76 10.87 12.99
CA LEU A 56 -2.53 11.36 12.40
C LEU A 56 -1.44 10.31 12.61
N VAL A 57 -0.76 9.95 11.53
CA VAL A 57 0.32 8.95 11.55
C VAL A 57 1.57 9.53 10.92
N GLU A 58 2.70 9.34 11.58
CA GLU A 58 4.00 9.72 11.02
C GLU A 58 4.35 8.83 9.82
N ILE A 59 4.77 9.43 8.71
CA ILE A 59 5.16 8.70 7.49
C ILE A 59 6.32 7.73 7.78
N SER A 60 7.23 8.10 8.66
CA SER A 60 8.36 7.28 9.08
C SER A 60 7.98 5.98 9.78
N SER A 61 6.76 5.89 10.32
CA SER A 61 6.24 4.67 10.96
C SER A 61 5.65 3.65 9.98
N ILE A 62 5.48 4.04 8.71
CA ILE A 62 4.94 3.15 7.67
C ILE A 62 6.03 2.18 7.23
N PRO A 63 5.71 0.87 7.06
CA PRO A 63 6.69 -0.11 6.64
C PRO A 63 7.39 0.30 5.35
N ASN A 64 8.72 0.33 5.38
CA ASN A 64 9.54 0.67 4.23
C ASN A 64 10.01 -0.59 3.49
N PHE A 65 10.17 -0.50 2.17
CA PHE A 65 10.73 -1.56 1.35
C PHE A 65 12.25 -1.66 1.58
N ASP A 66 12.70 -2.80 2.08
CA ASP A 66 14.13 -3.09 2.23
C ASP A 66 14.61 -4.00 1.10
N PHE A 67 15.50 -3.49 0.25
CA PHE A 67 16.11 -4.23 -0.86
C PHE A 67 17.14 -5.27 -0.42
N ASN A 68 17.64 -5.18 0.82
CA ASN A 68 18.62 -6.13 1.35
C ASN A 68 17.97 -7.38 1.95
N ASN A 69 16.66 -7.36 2.13
CA ASN A 69 15.88 -8.45 2.69
C ASN A 69 14.71 -8.78 1.76
N ILE A 70 15.03 -9.48 0.67
CA ILE A 70 14.06 -9.86 -0.38
C ILE A 70 14.08 -11.36 -0.69
N GLU A 71 14.74 -12.18 0.14
CA GLU A 71 14.82 -13.63 -0.07
C GLU A 71 13.41 -14.24 0.00
N ASP A 72 13.10 -15.09 -0.98
CA ASP A 72 11.84 -15.83 -1.11
C ASP A 72 10.57 -14.96 -1.15
N ASP A 73 10.69 -13.68 -1.45
CA ASP A 73 9.56 -12.75 -1.49
C ASP A 73 8.68 -12.92 -2.75
N PHE A 74 7.40 -12.60 -2.59
CA PHE A 74 6.52 -12.25 -3.70
C PHE A 74 6.36 -10.73 -3.74
N ILE A 75 6.89 -10.10 -4.79
CA ILE A 75 6.90 -8.65 -4.96
C ILE A 75 5.88 -8.26 -6.04
N LEU A 76 4.97 -7.37 -5.70
CA LEU A 76 4.05 -6.78 -6.68
C LEU A 76 4.63 -5.44 -7.18
N VAL A 77 4.72 -5.30 -8.50
CA VAL A 77 5.17 -4.08 -9.16
C VAL A 77 3.99 -3.43 -9.86
N LEU A 78 3.67 -2.20 -9.46
CA LEU A 78 2.55 -1.44 -10.01
C LEU A 78 3.08 -0.32 -10.89
N ASP A 79 2.91 -0.48 -12.21
CA ASP A 79 3.36 0.50 -13.21
C ASP A 79 2.25 1.49 -13.52
N ARG A 80 2.37 2.72 -13.03
CA ARG A 80 1.53 3.89 -13.33
C ARG A 80 0.03 3.65 -13.11
N ILE A 81 -0.35 2.98 -12.05
CA ILE A 81 -1.76 2.82 -11.66
C ILE A 81 -2.35 4.18 -11.28
N GLN A 82 -3.14 4.79 -12.17
CA GLN A 82 -3.63 6.16 -12.04
C GLN A 82 -4.84 6.29 -11.11
N ASP A 83 -5.75 5.30 -11.14
CA ASP A 83 -6.96 5.37 -10.33
C ASP A 83 -6.70 5.02 -8.86
N PRO A 84 -7.03 5.92 -7.91
CA PRO A 84 -6.78 5.68 -6.50
C PRO A 84 -7.59 4.51 -5.91
N GLY A 85 -8.77 4.23 -6.46
CA GLY A 85 -9.59 3.09 -6.05
C GLY A 85 -8.92 1.77 -6.43
N ASN A 86 -8.43 1.68 -7.67
CA ASN A 86 -7.68 0.52 -8.14
C ASN A 86 -6.39 0.32 -7.33
N MET A 87 -5.64 1.39 -7.10
CA MET A 87 -4.43 1.34 -6.26
C MET A 87 -4.74 0.77 -4.86
N GLY A 88 -5.76 1.28 -4.18
CA GLY A 88 -6.15 0.79 -2.87
C GLY A 88 -6.64 -0.66 -2.89
N ASN A 89 -7.42 -1.06 -3.89
CA ASN A 89 -7.86 -2.44 -4.08
C ASN A 89 -6.70 -3.39 -4.34
N LEU A 90 -5.69 -2.97 -5.11
CA LEU A 90 -4.48 -3.76 -5.36
C LEU A 90 -3.70 -3.98 -4.06
N PHE A 91 -3.51 -2.98 -3.21
CA PHE A 91 -2.92 -3.15 -1.88
C PHE A 91 -3.70 -4.14 -1.03
N ARG A 92 -5.02 -4.02 -1.01
CA ARG A 92 -5.89 -4.93 -0.24
C ARG A 92 -5.80 -6.37 -0.74
N THR A 93 -5.85 -6.57 -2.06
CA THR A 93 -5.74 -7.89 -2.70
C THR A 93 -4.35 -8.48 -2.49
N ALA A 94 -3.31 -7.68 -2.65
CA ALA A 94 -1.92 -8.07 -2.42
C ALA A 94 -1.71 -8.59 -0.99
N LEU A 95 -2.18 -7.85 0.01
CA LEU A 95 -2.09 -8.28 1.40
C LEU A 95 -2.84 -9.61 1.65
N ALA A 96 -4.03 -9.75 1.10
CA ALA A 96 -4.82 -10.97 1.22
C ALA A 96 -4.20 -12.18 0.51
N ALA A 97 -3.48 -11.93 -0.59
CA ALA A 97 -2.78 -12.96 -1.37
C ALA A 97 -1.39 -13.32 -0.82
N GLY A 98 -0.94 -12.68 0.27
CA GLY A 98 0.37 -12.96 0.86
C GLY A 98 1.55 -12.32 0.13
N VAL A 99 1.31 -11.26 -0.66
CA VAL A 99 2.39 -10.44 -1.24
C VAL A 99 3.21 -9.83 -0.09
N ASN A 100 4.53 -9.89 -0.20
CA ASN A 100 5.43 -9.42 0.85
C ASN A 100 5.73 -7.93 0.75
N LYS A 101 5.90 -7.42 -0.49
CA LYS A 101 6.34 -6.04 -0.76
C LYS A 101 5.74 -5.50 -2.05
N ILE A 102 5.65 -4.17 -2.15
CA ILE A 102 5.14 -3.49 -3.35
C ILE A 102 6.15 -2.47 -3.86
N LEU A 103 6.43 -2.49 -5.17
CA LEU A 103 7.09 -1.40 -5.88
C LEU A 103 6.07 -0.60 -6.69
N LEU A 104 6.21 0.70 -6.69
CA LEU A 104 5.32 1.64 -7.39
C LEU A 104 6.14 2.51 -8.34
N ALA A 105 5.82 2.46 -9.61
CA ALA A 105 6.38 3.38 -10.61
C ALA A 105 5.31 4.44 -10.94
N GLY A 106 5.35 5.59 -10.28
CA GLY A 106 4.39 6.68 -10.49
C GLY A 106 2.94 6.32 -10.10
N GLY A 107 1.99 6.92 -10.81
CA GLY A 107 0.56 6.71 -10.58
C GLY A 107 0.01 7.40 -9.34
N ALA A 108 -1.12 6.95 -8.83
CA ALA A 108 -1.75 7.46 -7.62
C ALA A 108 -0.83 7.33 -6.41
N HIS A 109 -0.85 8.33 -5.53
CA HIS A 109 0.00 8.29 -4.33
C HIS A 109 -0.58 7.31 -3.30
N PRO A 110 0.20 6.31 -2.80
CA PRO A 110 -0.31 5.25 -1.92
C PRO A 110 -0.86 5.81 -0.60
N LEU A 111 -0.33 6.94 -0.11
CA LEU A 111 -0.82 7.62 1.08
C LEU A 111 -1.88 8.69 0.77
N GLY A 112 -2.35 8.79 -0.47
CA GLY A 112 -3.48 9.64 -0.82
C GLY A 112 -4.76 9.17 -0.12
N GLN A 113 -5.58 10.11 0.37
CA GLN A 113 -6.76 9.79 1.18
C GLN A 113 -7.74 8.81 0.52
N LYS A 114 -7.92 8.90 -0.82
CA LYS A 114 -8.76 7.96 -1.56
C LYS A 114 -8.16 6.54 -1.59
N VAL A 115 -6.83 6.43 -1.71
CA VAL A 115 -6.12 5.14 -1.66
C VAL A 115 -6.20 4.54 -0.27
N LEU A 116 -5.94 5.33 0.78
CA LEU A 116 -6.03 4.90 2.18
C LEU A 116 -7.41 4.31 2.50
N ARG A 117 -8.49 4.97 2.03
CA ARG A 117 -9.85 4.44 2.20
C ARG A 117 -10.08 3.15 1.41
N ALA A 118 -9.72 3.13 0.14
CA ALA A 118 -9.92 1.96 -0.72
C ALA A 118 -9.11 0.74 -0.27
N SER A 119 -7.94 0.97 0.31
CA SER A 119 -7.05 -0.07 0.82
C SER A 119 -7.56 -0.74 2.12
N SER A 120 -8.54 -0.14 2.80
CA SER A 120 -9.04 -0.63 4.10
C SER A 120 -7.91 -0.86 5.11
N GLY A 121 -6.86 -0.03 5.06
CA GLY A 121 -5.70 -0.09 5.96
C GLY A 121 -4.56 -1.00 5.51
N SER A 122 -4.68 -1.74 4.40
CA SER A 122 -3.62 -2.64 3.93
C SER A 122 -2.30 -1.93 3.60
N VAL A 123 -2.33 -0.65 3.23
CA VAL A 123 -1.13 0.18 3.03
C VAL A 123 -0.24 0.22 4.27
N PHE A 124 -0.81 0.11 5.48
CA PHE A 124 -0.05 0.12 6.73
C PHE A 124 0.58 -1.25 7.09
N HIS A 125 0.34 -2.28 6.29
CA HIS A 125 0.84 -3.63 6.52
C HIS A 125 1.89 -4.06 5.50
N LEU A 126 1.83 -3.50 4.28
CA LEU A 126 2.71 -3.88 3.18
C LEU A 126 3.84 -2.87 3.03
N PRO A 127 5.11 -3.28 3.21
CA PRO A 127 6.24 -2.46 2.84
C PRO A 127 6.17 -2.06 1.38
N PHE A 128 6.34 -0.78 1.08
CA PHE A 128 6.37 -0.32 -0.30
C PHE A 128 7.46 0.70 -0.55
N LYS A 129 7.90 0.76 -1.80
CA LYS A 129 8.77 1.81 -2.34
C LYS A 129 8.12 2.43 -3.56
N ARG A 130 8.08 3.76 -3.60
CA ARG A 130 7.61 4.52 -4.75
C ARG A 130 8.78 5.22 -5.43
N PHE A 131 8.84 5.08 -6.73
CA PHE A 131 9.72 5.86 -7.59
C PHE A 131 8.93 7.04 -8.15
N ASP A 132 9.45 8.23 -7.91
CA ASP A 132 8.93 9.52 -8.38
C ASP A 132 9.95 10.18 -9.28
N GLY A 133 9.57 11.23 -9.98
CA GLY A 133 10.45 11.98 -10.87
C GLY A 133 9.94 12.02 -12.31
N GLY A 134 10.83 12.35 -13.24
CA GLY A 134 10.52 12.28 -14.67
C GLY A 134 10.30 10.84 -15.14
N GLU A 135 9.57 10.68 -16.25
CA GLU A 135 9.22 9.33 -16.76
C GLU A 135 10.47 8.46 -16.98
N GLU A 136 11.52 9.02 -17.56
CA GLU A 136 12.78 8.31 -17.82
C GLU A 136 13.50 7.89 -16.51
N GLU A 137 13.58 8.79 -15.54
CA GLU A 137 14.21 8.52 -14.24
C GLU A 137 13.47 7.42 -13.47
N MET A 138 12.16 7.49 -13.47
CA MET A 138 11.29 6.51 -12.82
C MET A 138 11.42 5.13 -13.48
N ILE A 139 11.42 5.06 -14.82
CA ILE A 139 11.61 3.81 -15.56
C ILE A 139 13.00 3.23 -15.29
N ASN A 140 14.05 4.03 -15.32
CA ASN A 140 15.41 3.58 -15.04
C ASN A 140 15.55 3.02 -13.62
N SER A 141 14.93 3.66 -12.64
CA SER A 141 14.91 3.19 -11.25
C SER A 141 14.20 1.84 -11.12
N LEU A 142 13.06 1.70 -11.81
CA LEU A 142 12.31 0.45 -11.85
C LEU A 142 13.12 -0.66 -12.51
N LEU A 143 13.68 -0.42 -13.70
CA LEU A 143 14.50 -1.39 -14.43
C LEU A 143 15.71 -1.83 -13.62
N SER A 144 16.39 -0.91 -12.94
CA SER A 144 17.50 -1.22 -12.04
C SER A 144 17.08 -2.16 -10.91
N SER A 145 15.89 -1.93 -10.34
CA SER A 145 15.35 -2.81 -9.29
C SER A 145 14.99 -4.19 -9.81
N LEU A 146 14.39 -4.28 -11.00
CA LEU A 146 14.07 -5.56 -11.66
C LEU A 146 15.33 -6.34 -12.02
N ASP A 147 16.39 -5.67 -12.47
CA ASP A 147 17.69 -6.29 -12.73
C ASP A 147 18.31 -6.85 -11.44
N GLN A 148 18.23 -6.12 -10.34
CA GLN A 148 18.65 -6.59 -9.02
C GLN A 148 17.85 -7.83 -8.59
N PHE A 149 16.53 -7.85 -8.75
CA PHE A 149 15.70 -9.02 -8.44
C PHE A 149 16.09 -10.22 -9.30
N SER A 150 16.28 -10.02 -10.61
CA SER A 150 16.72 -11.08 -11.53
C SER A 150 18.05 -11.69 -11.09
N LYS A 151 19.02 -10.86 -10.68
CA LYS A 151 20.33 -11.31 -10.15
C LYS A 151 20.21 -12.08 -8.83
N ASN A 152 19.17 -11.83 -8.05
CA ASN A 152 18.84 -12.56 -6.82
C ASN A 152 17.91 -13.77 -7.05
N GLY A 153 17.75 -14.21 -8.29
CA GLY A 153 17.01 -15.44 -8.60
C GLY A 153 15.49 -15.28 -8.75
N PHE A 154 14.97 -14.06 -8.73
CA PHE A 154 13.54 -13.84 -8.98
C PHE A 154 13.17 -14.08 -10.43
N GLN A 155 12.04 -14.70 -10.66
CA GLN A 155 11.38 -14.64 -11.97
C GLN A 155 10.66 -13.29 -12.10
N ILE A 156 10.82 -12.64 -13.25
CA ILE A 156 10.16 -11.38 -13.58
C ILE A 156 9.01 -11.66 -14.53
N ILE A 157 7.79 -11.40 -14.09
CA ILE A 157 6.57 -11.70 -14.85
C ILE A 157 5.82 -10.41 -15.08
N SER A 158 5.52 -10.08 -16.33
CA SER A 158 4.62 -8.98 -16.67
C SER A 158 3.30 -9.51 -17.21
N THR A 159 2.19 -8.90 -16.80
CA THR A 159 0.88 -9.23 -17.34
C THR A 159 0.63 -8.46 -18.64
N SER A 160 -0.10 -9.07 -19.57
CA SER A 160 -0.57 -8.42 -20.78
C SER A 160 -1.98 -8.89 -21.10
N SER A 161 -2.86 -7.96 -21.39
CA SER A 161 -4.24 -8.25 -21.83
C SER A 161 -4.36 -8.43 -23.35
N HIS A 162 -3.30 -8.15 -24.13
CA HIS A 162 -3.33 -8.15 -25.59
C HIS A 162 -2.24 -9.05 -26.17
N ASN A 163 -2.66 -9.96 -27.01
CA ASN A 163 -1.81 -10.98 -27.66
C ASN A 163 -1.01 -10.41 -28.86
N LYS A 164 -0.74 -9.12 -28.94
CA LYS A 164 -0.11 -8.50 -30.11
C LYS A 164 1.38 -8.25 -29.88
N ASN A 165 2.20 -9.05 -30.61
CA ASN A 165 3.60 -8.76 -30.95
C ASN A 165 4.59 -8.53 -29.81
N LEU A 166 4.51 -9.31 -28.73
CA LEU A 166 5.61 -9.39 -27.79
C LEU A 166 6.64 -10.39 -28.29
N ASN A 167 7.87 -9.94 -28.53
CA ASN A 167 9.03 -10.81 -28.91
C ASN A 167 9.45 -11.73 -27.73
N LYS A 168 8.61 -11.91 -26.73
CA LYS A 168 8.84 -12.77 -25.57
C LYS A 168 7.79 -13.86 -25.49
N PRO A 169 8.15 -15.08 -25.06
CA PRO A 169 7.20 -16.17 -24.92
C PRO A 169 6.12 -15.79 -23.88
N GLN A 170 4.87 -15.93 -24.29
CA GLN A 170 3.72 -15.78 -23.42
C GLN A 170 3.33 -17.15 -22.86
N LYS A 171 3.03 -17.18 -21.58
CA LYS A 171 2.50 -18.37 -20.90
C LYS A 171 1.21 -18.01 -20.17
N PRO A 172 0.21 -18.88 -20.17
CA PRO A 172 -0.94 -18.69 -19.29
C PRO A 172 -0.49 -18.79 -17.82
N TYR A 173 -1.17 -18.05 -16.93
CA TYR A 173 -0.73 -17.91 -15.53
C TYR A 173 -0.66 -19.25 -14.77
N TRP A 174 -1.44 -20.25 -15.17
CA TRP A 174 -1.43 -21.59 -14.57
C TRP A 174 -0.24 -22.46 -14.95
N GLU A 175 0.57 -22.06 -15.95
CA GLU A 175 1.83 -22.71 -16.32
C GLU A 175 3.06 -22.08 -15.63
N ILE A 176 2.84 -21.06 -14.81
CA ILE A 176 3.90 -20.39 -14.08
C ILE A 176 4.14 -21.11 -12.75
N ASP A 177 5.39 -21.35 -12.45
CA ASP A 177 5.80 -21.90 -11.17
C ASP A 177 5.80 -20.78 -10.09
N TRP A 178 4.69 -20.65 -9.40
CA TRP A 178 4.50 -19.65 -8.35
C TRP A 178 5.20 -19.96 -7.03
N SER A 179 5.92 -21.09 -6.92
CA SER A 179 6.73 -21.43 -5.75
C SER A 179 8.07 -20.70 -5.72
N LYS A 180 8.46 -20.07 -6.82
CA LYS A 180 9.70 -19.30 -6.94
C LYS A 180 9.52 -17.86 -6.48
N PRO A 181 10.61 -17.23 -5.97
CA PRO A 181 10.62 -15.79 -5.74
C PRO A 181 10.18 -15.05 -7.01
N THR A 182 9.19 -14.18 -6.88
CA THR A 182 8.51 -13.60 -8.06
C THR A 182 8.35 -12.09 -7.92
N ALA A 183 8.68 -11.36 -8.97
CA ALA A 183 8.27 -9.98 -9.18
C ALA A 183 7.21 -9.93 -10.29
N LEU A 184 5.95 -9.67 -9.89
CA LEU A 184 4.80 -9.59 -10.80
C LEU A 184 4.49 -8.15 -11.14
N ILE A 185 4.48 -7.81 -12.43
CA ILE A 185 4.23 -6.44 -12.93
C ILE A 185 2.81 -6.36 -13.50
N LEU A 186 2.05 -5.37 -13.01
CA LEU A 186 0.70 -5.00 -13.47
C LEU A 186 0.68 -3.61 -14.08
#